data_1336df31e95c7022c06c9a16af6f5ff7
#
_entry.id   1336df31e95c7022c06c9a16af6f5ff7
#
_cell.length_a   1.000
_cell.length_b   1.000
_cell.length_c   1.000
_cell.angle_alpha   90.00
_cell.angle_beta   90.00
_cell.angle_gamma   90.00
#
_symmetry.space_group_name_H-M   'P 1'
#
loop_
_entity.id
_entity.type
_entity.pdbx_description
1 polymer ?
#
loop_
_entity_poly.entity_id
_entity_poly.type
_entity_poly.pdbx_seq_one_letter_code
_entity_poly.pdbx_strand_id
1 'polypeptide(L)'
;MSLYPWQEKAWLELNPSARKLHHAYLLIGPLGAGLVRFANVFASSLICKNLTDYKQACGKCQDCQWLSTEHPNLKVISNESEEGASKNISIESIRNIKKFVELSSHSIGGKKVILINNIESLTVNAANALLKNLEEPPENSYLILTAQNISSLLPTIISRCLMFKAPTPSADDARSFLKAE
;
A
#
# COMPACT_ATOMS: atom_id res chain seq x y z
N MET A 1 12.60 -6.70 -0.20
CA MET A 1 12.09 -6.03 -1.44
C MET A 1 12.80 -4.70 -1.58
N SER A 2 13.32 -4.37 -2.77
CA SER A 2 13.93 -3.07 -3.09
C SER A 2 13.09 -2.35 -4.15
N LEU A 3 13.25 -1.04 -4.25
CA LEU A 3 12.64 -0.25 -5.33
C LEU A 3 13.27 -0.61 -6.69
N TYR A 4 12.53 -0.36 -7.76
CA TYR A 4 13.13 -0.29 -9.08
C TYR A 4 13.90 1.04 -9.25
N PRO A 5 14.96 1.08 -10.09
CA PRO A 5 15.77 2.30 -10.26
C PRO A 5 14.95 3.53 -10.63
N TRP A 6 13.95 3.41 -11.51
CA TRP A 6 13.07 4.51 -11.91
C TRP A 6 12.13 5.00 -10.80
N GLN A 7 12.02 4.26 -9.68
CA GLN A 7 11.15 4.62 -8.54
C GLN A 7 11.87 5.45 -7.47
N GLU A 8 13.18 5.52 -7.49
CA GLU A 8 13.97 6.15 -6.43
C GLU A 8 13.66 7.64 -6.25
N LYS A 9 13.54 8.39 -7.34
CA LYS A 9 13.19 9.82 -7.28
C LYS A 9 11.81 10.04 -6.65
N ALA A 10 10.82 9.28 -7.09
CA ALA A 10 9.45 9.36 -6.56
C ALA A 10 9.38 8.90 -5.10
N TRP A 11 10.23 7.95 -4.71
CA TRP A 11 10.36 7.53 -3.32
C TRP A 11 10.78 8.66 -2.40
N LEU A 12 11.71 9.50 -2.81
CA LEU A 12 12.15 10.66 -2.03
C LEU A 12 11.03 11.67 -1.80
N GLU A 13 10.11 11.80 -2.75
CA GLU A 13 8.93 12.67 -2.63
C GLU A 13 7.86 12.08 -1.70
N LEU A 14 7.65 10.77 -1.74
CA LEU A 14 6.66 10.06 -0.91
C LEU A 14 7.15 9.82 0.52
N ASN A 15 8.44 9.93 0.77
CA ASN A 15 9.12 9.53 2.00
C ASN A 15 8.37 9.94 3.27
N PRO A 16 7.94 8.99 4.11
CA PRO A 16 7.18 9.25 5.33
C PRO A 16 7.93 10.05 6.40
N SER A 17 9.26 10.10 6.33
CA SER A 17 10.07 10.88 7.30
C SER A 17 10.13 12.36 6.96
N ALA A 18 9.82 12.75 5.73
CA ALA A 18 9.95 14.13 5.27
C ALA A 18 8.72 14.99 5.53
N ARG A 19 7.56 14.38 5.79
CA ARG A 19 6.27 15.08 5.96
C ARG A 19 5.40 14.41 7.02
N LYS A 20 4.42 15.16 7.54
CA LYS A 20 3.36 14.56 8.36
C LYS A 20 2.63 13.51 7.53
N LEU A 21 2.53 12.29 8.06
CA LEU A 21 1.85 11.20 7.38
C LEU A 21 0.36 11.50 7.22
N HIS A 22 -0.14 11.24 6.02
CA HIS A 22 -1.57 11.23 5.75
C HIS A 22 -2.14 9.84 6.11
N HIS A 23 -3.40 9.77 6.54
CA HIS A 23 -4.03 8.51 6.91
C HIS A 23 -4.31 7.60 5.71
N ALA A 24 -4.47 8.13 4.51
CA ALA A 24 -4.75 7.38 3.29
C ALA A 24 -3.95 7.87 2.09
N TYR A 25 -3.29 6.95 1.39
CA TYR A 25 -2.54 7.19 0.17
C TYR A 25 -3.18 6.43 -1.00
N LEU A 26 -3.32 7.09 -2.13
CA LEU A 26 -3.75 6.48 -3.39
C LEU A 26 -2.59 6.52 -4.37
N LEU A 27 -1.97 5.37 -4.56
CA LEU A 27 -0.85 5.19 -5.49
C LEU A 27 -1.40 4.77 -6.86
N ILE A 28 -1.10 5.53 -7.90
CA ILE A 28 -1.63 5.31 -9.24
C ILE A 28 -0.48 5.03 -10.20
N GLY A 29 -0.60 3.98 -10.98
CA GLY A 29 0.38 3.65 -12.00
C GLY A 29 -0.05 2.46 -12.88
N PRO A 30 0.49 2.35 -14.11
CA PRO A 30 0.10 1.30 -15.03
C PRO A 30 0.55 -0.08 -14.57
N LEU A 31 -0.13 -1.09 -15.06
CA LEU A 31 0.26 -2.49 -14.86
C LEU A 31 1.69 -2.72 -15.37
N GLY A 32 2.46 -3.53 -14.67
CA GLY A 32 3.83 -3.86 -15.04
C GLY A 32 4.90 -2.84 -14.66
N ALA A 33 4.54 -1.60 -14.26
CA ALA A 33 5.50 -0.57 -13.83
C ALA A 33 6.03 -0.76 -12.40
N GLY A 34 5.63 -1.83 -11.70
CA GLY A 34 6.06 -2.12 -10.32
C GLY A 34 5.28 -1.38 -9.26
N LEU A 35 4.02 -0.98 -9.52
CA LEU A 35 3.17 -0.27 -8.58
C LEU A 35 2.97 -1.03 -7.26
N VAL A 36 2.64 -2.33 -7.33
CA VAL A 36 2.43 -3.19 -6.15
C VAL A 36 3.73 -3.31 -5.35
N ARG A 37 4.87 -3.46 -6.03
CA ARG A 37 6.18 -3.48 -5.38
C ARG A 37 6.46 -2.18 -4.63
N PHE A 38 6.23 -1.04 -5.27
CA PHE A 38 6.37 0.28 -4.66
C PHE A 38 5.48 0.45 -3.43
N ALA A 39 4.22 0.03 -3.51
CA ALA A 39 3.27 0.05 -2.41
C ALA A 39 3.71 -0.82 -1.23
N ASN A 40 4.24 -2.02 -1.50
CA ASN A 40 4.78 -2.92 -0.48
C ASN A 40 6.02 -2.33 0.20
N VAL A 41 6.95 -1.70 -0.55
CA VAL A 41 8.11 -1.01 0.05
C VAL A 41 7.64 0.14 0.93
N PHE A 42 6.62 0.89 0.51
CA PHE A 42 6.04 1.96 1.31
C PHE A 42 5.38 1.43 2.59
N ALA A 43 4.55 0.39 2.49
CA ALA A 43 3.93 -0.26 3.64
C ALA A 43 4.99 -0.77 4.65
N SER A 44 6.03 -1.42 4.15
CA SER A 44 7.14 -1.92 4.96
C SER A 44 7.90 -0.80 5.68
N SER A 45 8.08 0.35 5.03
CA SER A 45 8.75 1.50 5.64
C SER A 45 7.95 2.14 6.76
N LEU A 46 6.60 2.09 6.69
CA LEU A 46 5.73 2.59 7.76
C LEU A 46 5.80 1.74 9.03
N ILE A 47 6.07 0.45 8.88
CA ILE A 47 6.14 -0.54 9.95
C ILE A 47 7.54 -0.63 10.56
N CYS A 48 8.58 -0.51 9.74
CA CYS A 48 9.96 -0.69 10.17
C CYS A 48 10.38 0.36 11.21
N LYS A 49 10.92 -0.09 12.34
CA LYS A 49 11.43 0.79 13.41
C LYS A 49 12.81 1.41 13.08
N ASN A 50 13.60 0.73 12.24
CA ASN A 50 14.97 1.11 11.93
C ASN A 50 15.12 1.32 10.43
N LEU A 51 14.64 2.47 9.92
CA LEU A 51 14.77 2.79 8.51
C LEU A 51 16.24 2.95 8.10
N THR A 52 16.57 2.59 6.86
CA THR A 52 17.87 2.89 6.23
C THR A 52 18.04 4.39 5.99
N ASP A 53 19.23 4.82 5.56
CA ASP A 53 19.51 6.22 5.18
C ASP A 53 18.56 6.69 4.06
N TYR A 54 18.17 5.79 3.17
CA TYR A 54 17.16 6.03 2.12
C TYR A 54 15.71 5.90 2.60
N LYS A 55 15.50 5.81 3.91
CA LYS A 55 14.17 5.69 4.54
C LYS A 55 13.34 4.48 4.08
N GLN A 56 13.99 3.45 3.59
CA GLN A 56 13.40 2.14 3.33
C GLN A 56 13.49 1.24 4.56
N ALA A 57 12.66 0.20 4.60
CA ALA A 57 12.71 -0.81 5.66
C ALA A 57 14.09 -1.48 5.73
N CYS A 58 14.65 -1.65 6.91
CA CYS A 58 16.04 -2.12 7.11
C CYS A 58 16.26 -3.60 6.73
N GLY A 59 15.21 -4.40 6.61
CA GLY A 59 15.28 -5.83 6.30
C GLY A 59 15.82 -6.73 7.42
N LYS A 60 16.23 -6.17 8.57
CA LYS A 60 16.95 -6.91 9.63
C LYS A 60 16.23 -6.92 10.97
N CYS A 61 15.40 -5.92 11.28
CA CYS A 61 14.67 -5.88 12.54
C CYS A 61 13.54 -6.94 12.56
N GLN A 62 13.03 -7.23 13.74
CA GLN A 62 11.98 -8.24 13.94
C GLN A 62 10.74 -7.95 13.08
N ASP A 63 10.30 -6.67 13.02
CA ASP A 63 9.17 -6.28 12.16
C ASP A 63 9.45 -6.60 10.68
N CYS A 64 10.69 -6.34 10.19
CA CYS A 64 11.06 -6.68 8.81
C CYS A 64 11.13 -8.19 8.56
N GLN A 65 11.51 -8.99 9.54
CA GLN A 65 11.51 -10.45 9.41
C GLN A 65 10.07 -11.00 9.28
N TRP A 66 9.13 -10.45 10.04
CA TRP A 66 7.71 -10.81 9.94
C TRP A 66 7.05 -10.41 8.64
N LEU A 67 7.57 -9.37 7.95
CA LEU A 67 7.06 -8.98 6.62
C LEU A 67 7.23 -10.07 5.54
N SER A 68 8.12 -11.04 5.76
CA SER A 68 8.30 -12.18 4.85
C SER A 68 7.28 -13.30 5.04
N THR A 69 6.58 -13.30 6.15
CA THR A 69 5.55 -14.29 6.50
C THR A 69 4.20 -13.59 6.68
N GLU A 70 3.82 -13.29 7.91
CA GLU A 70 2.60 -12.58 8.23
C GLU A 70 2.87 -11.57 9.35
N HIS A 71 2.75 -10.28 9.07
CA HIS A 71 3.01 -9.24 10.05
C HIS A 71 1.73 -8.83 10.77
N PRO A 72 1.69 -8.83 12.12
CA PRO A 72 0.48 -8.52 12.89
C PRO A 72 -0.04 -7.09 12.69
N ASN A 73 0.77 -6.20 12.15
CA ASN A 73 0.42 -4.81 11.88
C ASN A 73 0.29 -4.49 10.38
N LEU A 74 0.39 -5.48 9.48
CA LEU A 74 0.16 -5.33 8.05
C LEU A 74 -0.98 -6.23 7.61
N LYS A 75 -2.00 -5.65 6.98
CA LYS A 75 -3.04 -6.39 6.28
C LYS A 75 -2.99 -6.07 4.81
N VAL A 76 -2.78 -7.10 3.99
CA VAL A 76 -2.85 -6.98 2.53
C VAL A 76 -4.19 -7.54 2.06
N ILE A 77 -4.88 -6.78 1.22
CA ILE A 77 -6.13 -7.15 0.57
C ILE A 77 -5.91 -7.04 -0.93
N SER A 78 -6.12 -8.12 -1.66
CA SER A 78 -6.02 -8.17 -3.12
C SER A 78 -7.15 -9.02 -3.69
N ASN A 79 -7.36 -8.89 -4.99
CA ASN A 79 -8.28 -9.74 -5.75
C ASN A 79 -7.64 -11.05 -6.22
N GLU A 80 -6.35 -11.25 -5.93
CA GLU A 80 -5.63 -12.49 -6.21
C GLU A 80 -5.89 -13.48 -5.06
N SER A 81 -6.81 -14.41 -5.27
CA SER A 81 -6.99 -15.56 -4.38
C SER A 81 -6.25 -16.76 -4.98
N GLU A 82 -5.58 -17.53 -4.15
CA GLU A 82 -4.80 -18.72 -4.53
C GLU A 82 -5.63 -19.83 -5.20
N GLU A 83 -6.95 -19.75 -5.19
CA GLU A 83 -7.86 -20.77 -5.73
C GLU A 83 -9.01 -20.15 -6.54
N GLY A 84 -8.72 -19.58 -7.71
CA GLY A 84 -9.75 -19.37 -8.75
C GLY A 84 -11.02 -18.59 -8.37
N ALA A 85 -11.11 -18.06 -7.17
CA ALA A 85 -12.27 -17.35 -6.64
C ALA A 85 -12.22 -15.87 -6.98
N SER A 86 -13.37 -15.33 -7.27
CA SER A 86 -13.78 -13.95 -7.46
C SER A 86 -12.68 -12.91 -7.81
N LYS A 87 -12.75 -12.38 -9.03
CA LYS A 87 -11.94 -11.22 -9.48
C LYS A 87 -12.19 -9.93 -8.68
N ASN A 88 -13.11 -9.93 -7.72
CA ASN A 88 -13.56 -8.74 -7.00
C ASN A 88 -13.26 -8.82 -5.50
N ILE A 89 -12.82 -7.70 -4.93
CA ILE A 89 -12.68 -7.54 -3.49
C ILE A 89 -14.06 -7.38 -2.85
N SER A 90 -14.37 -8.26 -1.91
CA SER A 90 -15.68 -8.32 -1.25
C SER A 90 -15.85 -7.24 -0.17
N ILE A 91 -17.11 -6.93 0.17
CA ILE A 91 -17.43 -6.06 1.31
C ILE A 91 -16.89 -6.63 2.64
N GLU A 92 -16.85 -7.95 2.75
CA GLU A 92 -16.42 -8.64 3.97
C GLU A 92 -14.91 -8.43 4.23
N SER A 93 -14.08 -8.45 3.17
CA SER A 93 -12.67 -8.11 3.24
C SER A 93 -12.44 -6.70 3.78
N ILE A 94 -13.27 -5.74 3.37
CA ILE A 94 -13.20 -4.34 3.82
C ILE A 94 -13.72 -4.18 5.26
N ARG A 95 -14.80 -4.86 5.63
CA ARG A 95 -15.32 -4.83 7.01
C ARG A 95 -14.32 -5.41 8.02
N ASN A 96 -13.53 -6.38 7.62
CA ASN A 96 -12.49 -6.99 8.45
C ASN A 96 -11.32 -6.04 8.76
N ILE A 97 -11.20 -4.91 8.07
CA ILE A 97 -10.22 -3.86 8.41
C ILE A 97 -10.45 -3.36 9.84
N LYS A 98 -11.70 -3.07 10.20
CA LYS A 98 -12.03 -2.58 11.55
C LYS A 98 -11.60 -3.58 12.61
N LYS A 99 -11.93 -4.87 12.45
CA LYS A 99 -11.50 -5.94 13.37
C LYS A 99 -9.97 -6.02 13.45
N PHE A 100 -9.28 -5.93 12.30
CA PHE A 100 -7.82 -5.96 12.25
C PHE A 100 -7.19 -4.81 13.05
N VAL A 101 -7.73 -3.61 12.99
CA VAL A 101 -7.20 -2.48 13.73
C VAL A 101 -7.50 -2.60 15.23
N GLU A 102 -8.70 -3.04 15.61
CA GLU A 102 -9.12 -3.20 17.02
C GLU A 102 -8.38 -4.33 17.75
N LEU A 103 -8.12 -5.46 17.08
CA LEU A 103 -7.50 -6.64 17.70
C LEU A 103 -6.00 -6.48 18.01
N SER A 104 -5.36 -5.43 17.58
CA SER A 104 -3.90 -5.43 17.55
C SER A 104 -3.22 -4.42 18.46
N SER A 105 -3.72 -4.19 19.62
CA SER A 105 -3.07 -3.37 20.65
C SER A 105 -1.80 -4.00 21.28
N HIS A 106 -1.20 -5.00 20.62
CA HIS A 106 0.03 -5.66 21.15
C HIS A 106 1.32 -4.83 20.95
N SER A 107 1.28 -3.77 20.16
CA SER A 107 2.42 -2.85 20.06
C SER A 107 1.98 -1.49 20.58
N ILE A 108 2.38 -1.13 21.78
CA ILE A 108 2.17 0.21 22.32
C ILE A 108 2.72 1.22 21.31
N GLY A 109 1.84 2.00 20.67
CA GLY A 109 2.22 2.99 19.67
C GLY A 109 2.53 2.46 18.26
N GLY A 110 2.27 1.19 17.97
CA GLY A 110 2.53 0.59 16.65
C GLY A 110 1.58 1.11 15.58
N LYS A 111 2.11 1.42 14.39
CA LYS A 111 1.31 1.79 13.22
C LYS A 111 0.61 0.55 12.65
N LYS A 112 -0.65 0.69 12.27
CA LYS A 112 -1.39 -0.30 11.50
C LYS A 112 -1.40 0.09 10.04
N VAL A 113 -0.98 -0.80 9.17
CA VAL A 113 -0.94 -0.56 7.73
C VAL A 113 -1.87 -1.51 7.01
N ILE A 114 -2.75 -0.96 6.21
CA ILE A 114 -3.68 -1.70 5.37
C ILE A 114 -3.33 -1.38 3.91
N LEU A 115 -2.86 -2.37 3.18
CA LEU A 115 -2.56 -2.28 1.76
C LEU A 115 -3.69 -2.94 0.97
N ILE A 116 -4.40 -2.16 0.14
CA ILE A 116 -5.45 -2.66 -0.73
C ILE A 116 -4.97 -2.53 -2.17
N ASN A 117 -4.68 -3.66 -2.80
CA ASN A 117 -4.23 -3.70 -4.18
C ASN A 117 -5.42 -3.70 -5.14
N ASN A 118 -5.29 -2.91 -6.22
CA ASN A 118 -6.25 -2.87 -7.32
C ASN A 118 -7.67 -2.54 -6.86
N ILE A 119 -7.86 -1.33 -6.31
CA ILE A 119 -9.16 -0.91 -5.77
C ILE A 119 -10.26 -0.79 -6.82
N GLU A 120 -9.93 -0.83 -8.12
CA GLU A 120 -10.92 -0.96 -9.19
C GLU A 120 -11.70 -2.29 -9.12
N SER A 121 -11.13 -3.30 -8.47
CA SER A 121 -11.79 -4.59 -8.26
C SER A 121 -12.75 -4.62 -7.06
N LEU A 122 -12.93 -3.49 -6.34
CA LEU A 122 -13.90 -3.39 -5.28
C LEU A 122 -15.33 -3.53 -5.84
N THR A 123 -16.15 -4.36 -5.19
CA THR A 123 -17.60 -4.29 -5.44
C THR A 123 -18.15 -2.94 -4.98
N VAL A 124 -19.27 -2.49 -5.52
CA VAL A 124 -19.92 -1.22 -5.11
C VAL A 124 -20.12 -1.15 -3.59
N ASN A 125 -20.56 -2.25 -2.99
CA ASN A 125 -20.76 -2.33 -1.56
C ASN A 125 -19.45 -2.27 -0.77
N ALA A 126 -18.36 -2.86 -1.30
CA ALA A 126 -17.03 -2.78 -0.71
C ALA A 126 -16.46 -1.35 -0.80
N ALA A 127 -16.63 -0.68 -1.94
CA ALA A 127 -16.21 0.70 -2.10
C ALA A 127 -16.94 1.64 -1.13
N ASN A 128 -18.24 1.48 -0.94
CA ASN A 128 -19.02 2.23 0.04
C ASN A 128 -18.60 1.92 1.50
N ALA A 129 -18.25 0.68 1.80
CA ALA A 129 -17.73 0.32 3.11
C ALA A 129 -16.33 0.92 3.37
N LEU A 130 -15.49 1.05 2.32
CA LEU A 130 -14.17 1.68 2.41
C LEU A 130 -14.27 3.17 2.75
N LEU A 131 -15.29 3.88 2.23
CA LEU A 131 -15.50 5.30 2.52
C LEU A 131 -15.57 5.58 4.03
N LYS A 132 -16.20 4.71 4.81
CA LYS A 132 -16.28 4.85 6.26
C LYS A 132 -14.88 4.85 6.93
N ASN A 133 -13.99 3.97 6.45
CA ASN A 133 -12.60 3.91 6.96
C ASN A 133 -11.76 5.11 6.51
N LEU A 134 -12.12 5.75 5.40
CA LEU A 134 -11.45 6.95 4.90
C LEU A 134 -11.93 8.22 5.59
N GLU A 135 -13.20 8.27 6.00
CA GLU A 135 -13.82 9.40 6.71
C GLU A 135 -13.46 9.42 8.19
N GLU A 136 -13.47 8.27 8.82
CA GLU A 136 -13.18 8.07 10.24
C GLU A 136 -12.04 7.06 10.41
N PRO A 137 -10.80 7.44 10.03
CA PRO A 137 -9.68 6.52 10.12
C PRO A 137 -9.38 6.17 11.57
N PRO A 138 -9.22 4.88 11.89
CA PRO A 138 -8.80 4.49 13.24
C PRO A 138 -7.43 5.10 13.58
N GLU A 139 -7.20 5.38 14.84
CA GLU A 139 -5.94 5.96 15.31
C GLU A 139 -4.73 5.11 14.90
N ASN A 140 -3.65 5.77 14.51
CA ASN A 140 -2.40 5.14 14.05
C ASN A 140 -2.56 4.15 12.90
N SER A 141 -3.66 4.24 12.13
CA SER A 141 -3.87 3.41 10.94
C SER A 141 -3.56 4.17 9.65
N TYR A 142 -2.98 3.46 8.70
CA TYR A 142 -2.59 4.00 7.40
C TYR A 142 -3.14 3.09 6.31
N LEU A 143 -3.92 3.66 5.40
CA LEU A 143 -4.41 2.97 4.22
C LEU A 143 -3.52 3.29 3.02
N ILE A 144 -3.07 2.27 2.33
CA ILE A 144 -2.35 2.39 1.07
C ILE A 144 -3.20 1.70 0.02
N LEU A 145 -3.68 2.46 -0.93
CA LEU A 145 -4.54 2.00 -2.01
C LEU A 145 -3.75 2.01 -3.31
N THR A 146 -3.85 0.98 -4.14
CA THR A 146 -3.28 1.01 -5.47
C THR A 146 -4.36 0.96 -6.53
N ALA A 147 -4.16 1.73 -7.62
CA ALA A 147 -5.05 1.76 -8.76
C ALA A 147 -4.27 1.94 -10.06
N GLN A 148 -4.77 1.35 -11.15
CA GLN A 148 -4.20 1.52 -12.48
C GLN A 148 -4.75 2.76 -13.17
N ASN A 149 -6.06 2.99 -13.01
CA ASN A 149 -6.77 4.07 -13.68
C ASN A 149 -7.66 4.85 -12.70
N ILE A 150 -7.39 6.15 -12.58
CA ILE A 150 -8.18 7.03 -11.72
C ILE A 150 -9.63 7.19 -12.20
N SER A 151 -9.88 7.08 -13.51
CA SER A 151 -11.21 7.30 -14.10
C SER A 151 -12.22 6.22 -13.71
N SER A 152 -11.75 5.06 -13.24
CA SER A 152 -12.61 3.96 -12.77
C SER A 152 -12.97 4.06 -11.30
N LEU A 153 -12.41 5.03 -10.57
CA LEU A 153 -12.59 5.18 -9.13
C LEU A 153 -13.71 6.16 -8.78
N LEU A 154 -14.33 5.93 -7.64
CA LEU A 154 -15.31 6.87 -7.10
C LEU A 154 -14.62 8.19 -6.71
N PRO A 155 -15.12 9.36 -7.16
CA PRO A 155 -14.59 10.66 -6.76
C PRO A 155 -14.53 10.87 -5.25
N THR A 156 -15.45 10.23 -4.51
CA THR A 156 -15.51 10.25 -3.05
C THR A 156 -14.32 9.55 -2.39
N ILE A 157 -13.75 8.52 -3.00
CA ILE A 157 -12.51 7.87 -2.53
C ILE A 157 -11.32 8.78 -2.83
N ILE A 158 -11.25 9.29 -4.07
CA ILE A 158 -10.13 10.13 -4.53
C ILE A 158 -9.96 11.37 -3.63
N SER A 159 -11.07 12.05 -3.30
CA SER A 159 -11.06 13.28 -2.49
C SER A 159 -10.56 13.10 -1.05
N ARG A 160 -10.51 11.87 -0.54
CA ARG A 160 -10.08 11.53 0.83
C ARG A 160 -8.68 10.93 0.92
N CYS A 161 -8.02 10.77 -0.22
CA CYS A 161 -6.69 10.19 -0.28
C CYS A 161 -5.64 11.22 -0.72
N LEU A 162 -4.44 11.13 -0.19
CA LEU A 162 -3.28 11.77 -0.77
C LEU A 162 -2.88 10.98 -2.02
N MET A 163 -3.15 11.57 -3.19
CA MET A 163 -2.86 10.94 -4.47
C MET A 163 -1.37 11.05 -4.81
N PHE A 164 -0.79 9.95 -5.24
CA PHE A 164 0.60 9.87 -5.70
C PHE A 164 0.69 9.06 -6.99
N LYS A 165 1.26 9.65 -8.02
CA LYS A 165 1.48 8.97 -9.30
C LYS A 165 2.82 8.23 -9.26
N ALA A 166 2.76 6.91 -9.27
CA ALA A 166 3.97 6.10 -9.34
C ALA A 166 4.66 6.27 -10.69
N PRO A 167 6.00 6.36 -10.70
CA PRO A 167 6.74 6.55 -11.94
C PRO A 167 6.70 5.31 -12.81
N THR A 168 6.67 5.54 -14.11
CA THR A 168 6.82 4.50 -15.14
C THR A 168 8.25 4.49 -15.66
N PRO A 169 8.84 3.33 -15.95
CA PRO A 169 10.14 3.29 -16.59
C PRO A 169 10.08 3.89 -18.01
N SER A 170 11.14 4.56 -18.42
CA SER A 170 11.38 4.80 -19.83
C SER A 170 11.71 3.48 -20.54
N ALA A 171 11.64 3.45 -21.87
CA ALA A 171 12.03 2.26 -22.64
C ALA A 171 13.50 1.87 -22.38
N ASP A 172 14.36 2.87 -22.14
CA ASP A 172 15.79 2.63 -21.88
C ASP A 172 16.02 2.13 -20.45
N ASP A 173 15.30 2.65 -19.44
CA ASP A 173 15.33 2.13 -18.07
C ASP A 173 14.89 0.66 -18.03
N ALA A 174 13.78 0.34 -18.70
CA ALA A 174 13.27 -1.02 -18.76
C ALA A 174 14.25 -1.99 -19.45
N ARG A 175 14.85 -1.57 -20.58
CA ARG A 175 15.85 -2.39 -21.30
C ARG A 175 17.11 -2.60 -20.46
N SER A 176 17.58 -1.55 -19.79
CA SER A 176 18.79 -1.62 -18.94
C SER A 176 18.57 -2.55 -17.76
N PHE A 177 17.41 -2.49 -17.15
CA PHE A 177 17.03 -3.37 -16.05
C PHE A 177 16.97 -4.84 -16.47
N LEU A 178 16.28 -5.15 -17.59
CA LEU A 178 16.15 -6.51 -18.12
C LEU A 178 17.48 -7.13 -18.59
N LYS A 179 18.49 -6.31 -18.90
CA LYS A 179 19.84 -6.81 -19.25
C LYS A 179 20.70 -7.08 -18.02
N ALA A 180 20.35 -6.52 -16.87
CA ALA A 180 21.11 -6.64 -15.62
C ALA A 180 20.61 -7.82 -14.74
N GLU A 181 19.43 -8.39 -15.00
CA GLU A 181 18.91 -9.64 -14.44
C GLU A 181 19.32 -10.86 -15.26
#